data_cda38cb05c72a2c695f6f97e4cb69504
#
_entry.id   cda38cb05c72a2c695f6f97e4cb69504
#
_cell.length_a   1.000
_cell.length_b   1.000
_cell.length_c   1.000
_cell.angle_alpha   90.00
_cell.angle_beta   90.00
_cell.angle_gamma   90.00
#
_symmetry.space_group_name_H-M   'P 1'
#
loop_
_entity.id
_entity.type
_entity.pdbx_description
1 polymer ?
#
loop_
_entity_poly.entity_id
_entity_poly.type
_entity_poly.pdbx_seq_one_letter_code
_entity_poly.pdbx_strand_id
1 'polypeptide(L)'
;MKDKIAKVGAVLPLVFLSYSVSAKTIFLSSGADMLPYALILIVAILVLSAVYMISESFVRMEARELGVDDTKNNFSILPNKDELIGSNAEGHNAGKKIVQLKRGMDINLEGAAEYNVDENVAISTFAMQPKNFIGMSPIPKVEVEVGDEVKAGDIIYHDKKSPEVKYCAPVSGEIIAINRGEKRSIAEVVILADKEIKYRAMPEFDFENCSRQELVDYMLDTGAWAHLRQRPYNIVADHKITPKAIFISTFDSAPLAPDLDIIIAGRAKEFQTGLDVLNKLTTGKVHLGLNAKDLDPSPVYENALGVYKHWISGPHPAGNVGVQIHHIDAINAGEKVWTLSVQDVATIGSLFLQGIYDAERIVVVAGAELSQPKYITTYLGANIGDLVNNNLKNDHVRYISGDVLSGNAKEKTQFLDFYDDQVSVIAEGDEYEMFGWLVPQSPRPSLSPTFLSNIIGGTYVANTNTHGEERAFVVSGQYEQVLPMDVYAEHLMKSILVSDMERMEGLGIYELVEEDVALCEFVCTSKQPVQSILREGLAVMMDQE
;
A
#
# COMPACT_ATOMS: atom_id res chain seq x y z
N MET A 1 -28.61 17.13 28.64
CA MET A 1 -28.80 15.92 27.81
C MET A 1 -27.96 14.71 28.27
N LYS A 2 -26.77 14.94 28.85
CA LYS A 2 -25.93 13.85 29.46
C LYS A 2 -26.60 13.22 30.72
N ASP A 3 -27.43 13.92 31.43
CA ASP A 3 -28.02 13.44 32.71
C ASP A 3 -29.24 12.49 32.52
N LYS A 4 -29.81 12.37 31.33
CA LYS A 4 -30.90 11.42 31.06
C LYS A 4 -30.39 10.04 30.67
N ILE A 5 -29.22 9.94 30.06
CA ILE A 5 -28.60 8.67 29.63
C ILE A 5 -28.00 7.92 30.82
N ALA A 6 -27.51 8.64 31.83
CA ALA A 6 -26.98 8.05 33.06
C ALA A 6 -28.00 7.31 33.93
N LYS A 7 -29.32 7.51 33.70
CA LYS A 7 -30.38 6.87 34.49
C LYS A 7 -30.90 5.54 33.95
N VAL A 8 -30.60 5.19 32.72
CA VAL A 8 -31.01 3.88 32.13
C VAL A 8 -30.01 2.76 32.46
N GLY A 9 -28.75 3.10 32.75
CA GLY A 9 -27.72 2.12 33.13
C GLY A 9 -27.78 1.59 34.58
N ALA A 10 -28.75 2.07 35.40
CA ALA A 10 -28.73 1.82 36.85
C ALA A 10 -29.72 0.75 37.32
N VAL A 11 -30.34 -0.04 36.46
CA VAL A 11 -31.31 -1.07 36.85
C VAL A 11 -30.97 -2.43 36.26
N LEU A 12 -29.82 -2.96 36.61
CA LEU A 12 -29.62 -4.42 36.67
C LEU A 12 -29.19 -4.76 38.10
N PRO A 13 -30.04 -5.39 38.90
CA PRO A 13 -29.60 -5.94 40.17
C PRO A 13 -28.70 -7.13 39.86
N LEU A 14 -27.42 -6.97 40.10
CA LEU A 14 -26.48 -8.07 40.27
C LEU A 14 -26.98 -8.93 41.46
N VAL A 15 -27.81 -9.92 41.15
CA VAL A 15 -28.10 -10.99 42.11
C VAL A 15 -26.88 -11.89 42.15
N PHE A 16 -25.91 -11.50 42.97
CA PHE A 16 -24.90 -12.41 43.43
C PHE A 16 -25.57 -13.41 44.35
N LEU A 17 -25.95 -14.57 43.82
CA LEU A 17 -26.18 -15.75 44.62
C LEU A 17 -24.82 -16.16 45.21
N SER A 18 -24.59 -15.76 46.47
CA SER A 18 -23.46 -16.22 47.26
C SER A 18 -23.65 -17.69 47.59
N TYR A 19 -23.29 -18.56 46.65
CA TYR A 19 -22.95 -19.94 47.01
C TYR A 19 -21.49 -19.96 47.46
N SER A 20 -21.31 -20.03 48.75
CA SER A 20 -20.00 -20.34 49.36
C SER A 20 -19.62 -21.80 49.03
N VAL A 21 -19.08 -22.01 47.84
CA VAL A 21 -18.39 -23.26 47.49
C VAL A 21 -17.01 -23.16 48.13
N SER A 22 -16.80 -23.99 49.17
CA SER A 22 -15.53 -24.07 49.88
C SER A 22 -14.42 -24.42 48.88
N ALA A 23 -13.44 -23.52 48.73
CA ALA A 23 -12.32 -23.65 47.80
C ALA A 23 -11.39 -24.85 48.02
N LYS A 24 -11.68 -25.70 48.99
CA LYS A 24 -10.87 -26.88 49.36
C LYS A 24 -11.21 -28.16 48.57
N THR A 25 -12.30 -28.19 47.80
CA THR A 25 -12.76 -29.40 47.11
C THR A 25 -12.38 -29.47 45.62
N ILE A 26 -11.77 -28.42 45.05
CA ILE A 26 -11.51 -28.35 43.61
C ILE A 26 -10.18 -28.96 43.17
N PHE A 27 -9.28 -29.28 44.12
CA PHE A 27 -7.91 -29.68 43.76
C PHE A 27 -7.62 -31.20 43.75
N LEU A 28 -8.62 -32.07 43.89
CA LEU A 28 -8.40 -33.53 43.99
C LEU A 28 -9.49 -34.36 43.30
N SER A 29 -9.91 -34.01 42.07
CA SER A 29 -10.72 -34.94 41.29
C SER A 29 -9.97 -35.37 40.01
N SER A 30 -10.07 -36.63 39.67
CA SER A 30 -9.52 -37.18 38.43
C SER A 30 -10.15 -36.50 37.22
N GLY A 31 -9.43 -36.39 36.08
CA GLY A 31 -9.86 -35.62 34.90
C GLY A 31 -11.26 -35.91 34.34
N ALA A 32 -11.91 -37.01 34.76
CA ALA A 32 -13.29 -37.35 34.38
C ALA A 32 -14.36 -36.49 35.08
N ASP A 33 -14.05 -35.94 36.27
CA ASP A 33 -15.00 -35.10 37.03
C ASP A 33 -15.00 -33.62 36.61
N MET A 34 -14.02 -33.22 35.81
CA MET A 34 -13.90 -31.84 35.31
C MET A 34 -14.80 -31.54 34.08
N LEU A 35 -15.20 -32.57 33.35
CA LEU A 35 -16.00 -32.44 32.12
C LEU A 35 -17.34 -31.70 32.32
N PRO A 36 -18.17 -32.00 33.33
CA PRO A 36 -19.43 -31.30 33.56
C PRO A 36 -19.22 -29.84 33.97
N TYR A 37 -18.18 -29.51 34.71
CA TYR A 37 -17.86 -28.14 35.07
C TYR A 37 -17.36 -27.33 33.89
N ALA A 38 -16.56 -27.92 33.01
CA ALA A 38 -16.15 -27.31 31.73
C ALA A 38 -17.35 -27.05 30.82
N LEU A 39 -18.29 -28.01 30.74
CA LEU A 39 -19.55 -27.86 29.98
C LEU A 39 -20.42 -26.73 30.54
N ILE A 40 -20.59 -26.65 31.86
CA ILE A 40 -21.34 -25.57 32.51
C ILE A 40 -20.68 -24.21 32.24
N LEU A 41 -19.35 -24.13 32.32
CA LEU A 41 -18.61 -22.92 32.01
C LEU A 41 -18.80 -22.47 30.56
N ILE A 42 -18.72 -23.41 29.59
CA ILE A 42 -18.96 -23.14 28.17
C ILE A 42 -20.38 -22.63 27.94
N VAL A 43 -21.37 -23.28 28.53
CA VAL A 43 -22.78 -22.85 28.43
C VAL A 43 -22.96 -21.46 29.04
N ALA A 44 -22.36 -21.19 30.20
CA ALA A 44 -22.42 -19.89 30.83
C ALA A 44 -21.80 -18.78 29.95
N ILE A 45 -20.65 -19.05 29.35
CA ILE A 45 -19.99 -18.14 28.40
C ILE A 45 -20.88 -17.89 27.17
N LEU A 46 -21.50 -18.93 26.61
CA LEU A 46 -22.38 -18.79 25.46
C LEU A 46 -23.64 -17.95 25.80
N VAL A 47 -24.23 -18.18 26.96
CA VAL A 47 -25.40 -17.40 27.41
C VAL A 47 -25.02 -15.93 27.64
N LEU A 48 -23.89 -15.66 28.33
CA LEU A 48 -23.40 -14.30 28.53
C LEU A 48 -23.07 -13.60 27.22
N SER A 49 -22.47 -14.30 26.28
CA SER A 49 -22.17 -13.80 24.95
C SER A 49 -23.46 -13.46 24.16
N ALA A 50 -24.48 -14.33 24.24
CA ALA A 50 -25.77 -14.07 23.61
C ALA A 50 -26.48 -12.86 24.21
N VAL A 51 -26.51 -12.74 25.54
CA VAL A 51 -27.07 -11.60 26.25
C VAL A 51 -26.35 -10.30 25.87
N TYR A 52 -25.01 -10.35 25.79
CA TYR A 52 -24.21 -9.22 25.35
C TYR A 52 -24.56 -8.77 23.93
N MET A 53 -24.58 -9.71 22.95
CA MET A 53 -24.90 -9.39 21.55
C MET A 53 -26.31 -8.78 21.40
N ILE A 54 -27.30 -9.33 22.13
CA ILE A 54 -28.66 -8.80 22.11
C ILE A 54 -28.71 -7.39 22.70
N SER A 55 -28.06 -7.17 23.83
CA SER A 55 -28.03 -5.87 24.50
C SER A 55 -27.34 -4.81 23.64
N GLU A 56 -26.25 -5.17 22.99
CA GLU A 56 -25.54 -4.28 22.07
C GLU A 56 -26.37 -3.94 20.83
N SER A 57 -27.12 -4.90 20.29
CA SER A 57 -28.04 -4.70 19.17
C SER A 57 -29.15 -3.69 19.54
N PHE A 58 -29.70 -3.76 20.76
CA PHE A 58 -30.71 -2.80 21.22
C PHE A 58 -30.14 -1.40 21.38
N VAL A 59 -28.94 -1.26 21.96
CA VAL A 59 -28.28 0.04 22.12
C VAL A 59 -28.01 0.72 20.77
N ARG A 60 -27.56 -0.06 19.77
CA ARG A 60 -27.35 0.45 18.41
C ARG A 60 -28.66 0.84 17.71
N MET A 61 -29.73 0.09 17.94
CA MET A 61 -31.03 0.39 17.37
C MET A 61 -31.61 1.70 17.96
N GLU A 62 -31.52 1.89 19.27
CA GLU A 62 -31.97 3.13 19.93
C GLU A 62 -31.11 4.33 19.52
N ALA A 63 -29.79 4.16 19.34
CA ALA A 63 -28.91 5.20 18.83
C ALA A 63 -29.32 5.68 17.43
N ARG A 64 -29.70 4.76 16.54
CA ARG A 64 -30.22 5.08 15.20
C ARG A 64 -31.56 5.83 15.25
N GLU A 65 -32.47 5.43 16.11
CA GLU A 65 -33.75 6.13 16.28
C GLU A 65 -33.58 7.56 16.79
N LEU A 66 -32.54 7.80 17.59
CA LEU A 66 -32.18 9.12 18.10
C LEU A 66 -31.36 9.97 17.11
N GLY A 67 -31.11 9.46 15.88
CA GLY A 67 -30.35 10.16 14.85
C GLY A 67 -28.88 10.37 15.20
N VAL A 68 -28.34 9.55 16.09
CA VAL A 68 -26.90 9.58 16.43
C VAL A 68 -26.14 8.74 15.41
N ASP A 69 -25.23 9.38 14.73
CA ASP A 69 -24.41 8.74 13.68
C ASP A 69 -23.55 7.61 14.28
N ASP A 70 -23.89 6.37 13.91
CA ASP A 70 -23.24 5.14 14.37
C ASP A 70 -21.75 5.07 13.95
N THR A 71 -21.37 5.88 12.96
CA THR A 71 -20.01 5.92 12.44
C THR A 71 -19.09 6.84 13.25
N LYS A 72 -19.65 7.83 13.94
CA LYS A 72 -18.89 8.82 14.74
C LYS A 72 -18.79 8.49 16.23
N ASN A 73 -19.70 7.66 16.74
CA ASN A 73 -19.72 7.27 18.13
C ASN A 73 -19.85 5.76 18.24
N ASN A 74 -18.79 5.07 18.68
CA ASN A 74 -18.85 3.66 19.00
C ASN A 74 -19.76 3.44 20.23
N PHE A 75 -21.05 3.23 20.00
CA PHE A 75 -21.97 2.79 21.04
C PHE A 75 -21.77 1.28 21.27
N SER A 76 -20.92 0.95 22.23
CA SER A 76 -20.72 -0.41 22.71
C SER A 76 -20.90 -0.42 24.24
N ILE A 77 -21.52 -1.49 24.76
CA ILE A 77 -21.70 -1.68 26.21
C ILE A 77 -20.34 -1.94 26.89
N LEU A 78 -19.41 -2.53 26.16
CA LEU A 78 -18.03 -2.69 26.62
C LEU A 78 -17.16 -1.59 26.01
N PRO A 79 -16.31 -0.97 26.84
CA PRO A 79 -15.35 -0.01 26.32
C PRO A 79 -14.43 -0.68 25.30
N ASN A 80 -14.13 0.01 24.20
CA ASN A 80 -13.17 -0.45 23.21
C ASN A 80 -11.79 -0.57 23.84
N LYS A 81 -10.94 -1.41 23.22
CA LYS A 81 -9.55 -1.57 23.64
C LYS A 81 -8.82 -0.23 23.77
N ASP A 82 -9.12 0.71 22.87
CA ASP A 82 -8.53 2.05 22.84
C ASP A 82 -9.06 2.97 23.97
N GLU A 83 -10.27 2.72 24.46
CA GLU A 83 -10.84 3.40 25.64
C GLU A 83 -10.30 2.84 26.96
N LEU A 84 -9.99 1.53 27.00
CA LEU A 84 -9.46 0.85 28.18
C LEU A 84 -7.96 1.06 28.38
N ILE A 85 -7.21 1.14 27.28
CA ILE A 85 -5.74 1.27 27.31
C ILE A 85 -5.32 2.75 27.22
N GLY A 86 -6.27 3.64 26.91
CA GLY A 86 -6.03 5.00 26.47
C GLY A 86 -5.42 4.94 25.05
N SER A 87 -5.96 5.69 24.10
CA SER A 87 -5.21 5.94 22.88
C SER A 87 -3.91 6.60 23.31
N ASN A 88 -2.77 5.93 23.15
CA ASN A 88 -1.45 6.50 23.46
C ASN A 88 -1.08 7.61 22.45
N ALA A 89 -2.03 8.51 22.21
CA ALA A 89 -1.80 9.81 21.57
C ALA A 89 -1.14 10.80 22.54
N GLU A 90 -0.72 10.34 23.71
CA GLU A 90 0.08 11.09 24.68
C GLU A 90 1.55 10.95 24.35
N GLY A 91 2.08 11.82 23.56
CA GLY A 91 3.47 11.85 23.18
C GLY A 91 3.68 12.87 22.08
N HIS A 92 4.48 12.52 21.10
CA HIS A 92 4.87 13.34 19.96
C HIS A 92 3.68 13.97 19.20
N ASN A 93 2.52 13.30 19.17
CA ASN A 93 1.31 13.76 18.47
C ASN A 93 0.32 14.54 19.32
N ALA A 94 0.65 14.88 20.56
CA ALA A 94 -0.22 15.67 21.43
C ALA A 94 -0.56 17.02 20.78
N GLY A 95 -1.86 17.29 20.63
CA GLY A 95 -2.36 18.54 20.02
C GLY A 95 -2.41 18.55 18.48
N LYS A 96 -1.97 17.51 17.78
CA LYS A 96 -2.10 17.38 16.32
C LYS A 96 -3.48 16.81 15.94
N LYS A 97 -4.04 17.29 14.83
CA LYS A 97 -5.28 16.72 14.28
C LYS A 97 -4.96 15.41 13.55
N ILE A 98 -5.46 14.32 14.08
CA ILE A 98 -5.24 12.98 13.52
C ILE A 98 -6.46 12.57 12.70
N VAL A 99 -6.23 12.07 11.47
CA VAL A 99 -7.21 11.35 10.66
C VAL A 99 -7.19 9.91 11.11
N GLN A 100 -8.23 9.46 11.80
CA GLN A 100 -8.32 8.10 12.31
C GLN A 100 -9.19 7.23 11.42
N LEU A 101 -8.58 6.20 10.81
CA LEU A 101 -9.24 5.23 9.97
C LEU A 101 -9.61 4.00 10.80
N LYS A 102 -10.87 3.57 10.70
CA LYS A 102 -11.40 2.44 11.47
C LYS A 102 -11.56 1.17 10.63
N ARG A 103 -11.69 1.32 9.31
CA ARG A 103 -11.83 0.22 8.34
C ARG A 103 -10.44 -0.16 7.83
N GLY A 104 -10.29 -1.43 7.47
CA GLY A 104 -9.04 -1.98 7.01
C GLY A 104 -8.66 -3.26 7.75
N MET A 105 -7.51 -3.82 7.39
CA MET A 105 -7.02 -5.05 8.01
C MET A 105 -5.49 -5.13 7.91
N ASP A 106 -4.82 -5.20 9.04
CA ASP A 106 -3.39 -5.46 9.07
C ASP A 106 -3.14 -6.96 8.87
N ILE A 107 -2.25 -7.30 7.94
CA ILE A 107 -1.83 -8.67 7.64
C ILE A 107 -0.37 -8.81 8.05
N ASN A 108 -0.14 -9.40 9.21
CA ASN A 108 1.20 -9.58 9.77
C ASN A 108 1.83 -10.84 9.19
N LEU A 109 2.73 -10.69 8.23
CA LEU A 109 3.46 -11.80 7.60
C LEU A 109 4.83 -12.01 8.24
N GLU A 110 5.30 -13.26 8.23
CA GLU A 110 6.68 -13.58 8.55
C GLU A 110 7.63 -13.15 7.42
N GLY A 111 8.87 -12.83 7.79
CA GLY A 111 9.90 -12.45 6.82
C GLY A 111 10.08 -10.95 6.63
N ALA A 112 9.73 -10.14 7.62
CA ALA A 112 10.08 -8.72 7.63
C ALA A 112 11.61 -8.54 7.63
N ALA A 113 12.09 -7.52 6.93
CA ALA A 113 13.51 -7.21 6.85
C ALA A 113 14.04 -6.62 8.17
N GLU A 114 15.29 -6.96 8.49
CA GLU A 114 16.01 -6.32 9.59
C GLU A 114 16.45 -4.90 9.21
N TYR A 115 16.60 -4.03 10.21
CA TYR A 115 17.02 -2.62 10.05
C TYR A 115 18.50 -2.50 9.67
N ASN A 116 18.89 -3.14 8.57
CA ASN A 116 20.26 -3.11 8.05
C ASN A 116 20.23 -3.01 6.52
N VAL A 117 20.93 -2.01 5.99
CA VAL A 117 21.05 -1.77 4.55
C VAL A 117 22.34 -2.42 4.05
N ASP A 118 22.23 -3.34 3.10
CA ASP A 118 23.36 -4.01 2.45
C ASP A 118 23.71 -3.25 1.14
N GLU A 119 24.84 -2.59 1.16
CA GLU A 119 25.38 -1.84 0.00
C GLU A 119 26.26 -2.71 -0.91
N ASN A 120 26.50 -3.99 -0.55
CA ASN A 120 27.48 -4.84 -1.23
C ASN A 120 26.86 -5.91 -2.13
N VAL A 121 25.56 -5.85 -2.40
CA VAL A 121 24.91 -6.81 -3.30
C VAL A 121 25.31 -6.49 -4.74
N ALA A 122 26.00 -7.45 -5.39
CA ALA A 122 26.39 -7.29 -6.78
C ALA A 122 25.20 -7.52 -7.71
N ILE A 123 24.68 -6.47 -8.29
CA ILE A 123 23.63 -6.51 -9.29
C ILE A 123 24.23 -6.12 -10.63
N SER A 124 24.12 -7.01 -11.60
CA SER A 124 24.82 -6.86 -12.87
C SER A 124 23.95 -6.27 -13.97
N THR A 125 22.64 -6.51 -13.93
CA THR A 125 21.72 -6.11 -14.99
C THR A 125 20.54 -5.32 -14.45
N PHE A 126 20.12 -4.34 -15.24
CA PHE A 126 19.00 -3.45 -14.96
C PHE A 126 18.14 -3.34 -16.22
N ALA A 127 16.85 -3.05 -16.04
CA ALA A 127 15.99 -2.87 -17.20
C ALA A 127 14.98 -1.74 -17.03
N MET A 128 14.76 -1.03 -18.14
CA MET A 128 13.65 -0.10 -18.28
C MET A 128 12.49 -0.78 -19.00
N GLN A 129 11.34 -0.85 -18.36
CA GLN A 129 10.17 -1.61 -18.78
C GLN A 129 9.01 -0.66 -19.16
N PRO A 130 8.71 -0.44 -20.46
CA PRO A 130 7.62 0.45 -20.88
C PRO A 130 6.25 0.10 -20.30
N LYS A 131 6.01 -1.19 -19.99
CA LYS A 131 4.76 -1.66 -19.37
C LYS A 131 4.49 -1.11 -17.96
N ASN A 132 5.52 -0.59 -17.27
CA ASN A 132 5.35 0.04 -15.96
C ASN A 132 4.61 1.39 -16.04
N PHE A 133 4.58 1.99 -17.22
CA PHE A 133 3.99 3.31 -17.45
C PHE A 133 2.61 3.16 -18.09
N ILE A 134 1.57 3.16 -17.26
CA ILE A 134 0.19 2.99 -17.68
C ILE A 134 -0.19 4.08 -18.70
N GLY A 135 -0.88 3.69 -19.77
CA GLY A 135 -1.27 4.61 -20.85
C GLY A 135 -0.19 4.81 -21.93
N MET A 136 1.05 4.36 -21.70
CA MET A 136 2.10 4.39 -22.72
C MET A 136 1.75 3.49 -23.92
N SER A 137 2.11 3.95 -25.11
CA SER A 137 1.99 3.14 -26.33
C SER A 137 2.78 1.84 -26.21
N PRO A 138 2.21 0.68 -26.58
CA PRO A 138 2.90 -0.61 -26.45
C PRO A 138 4.22 -0.72 -27.23
N ILE A 139 4.41 0.14 -28.22
CA ILE A 139 5.64 0.24 -29.03
C ILE A 139 6.14 1.68 -28.94
N PRO A 140 6.82 2.07 -27.84
CA PRO A 140 7.45 3.39 -27.74
C PRO A 140 8.53 3.58 -28.81
N LYS A 141 9.03 4.80 -28.96
CA LYS A 141 10.19 5.06 -29.81
C LYS A 141 11.44 4.81 -28.96
N VAL A 142 12.13 3.71 -29.26
CA VAL A 142 13.43 3.41 -28.64
C VAL A 142 14.51 4.24 -29.36
N GLU A 143 15.39 4.88 -28.60
CA GLU A 143 16.45 5.77 -29.10
C GLU A 143 17.85 5.09 -29.08
N VAL A 144 17.92 3.86 -28.57
CA VAL A 144 19.16 3.07 -28.43
C VAL A 144 19.06 1.77 -29.19
N GLU A 145 20.23 1.19 -29.53
CA GLU A 145 20.36 -0.12 -30.16
C GLU A 145 21.16 -1.08 -29.26
N VAL A 146 21.05 -2.39 -29.52
CA VAL A 146 21.88 -3.37 -28.80
C VAL A 146 23.35 -3.18 -29.14
N GLY A 147 24.20 -3.09 -28.13
CA GLY A 147 25.62 -2.78 -28.22
C GLY A 147 25.97 -1.30 -27.97
N ASP A 148 24.97 -0.44 -27.79
CA ASP A 148 25.21 0.95 -27.45
C ASP A 148 25.66 1.08 -25.99
N GLU A 149 26.63 1.96 -25.74
CA GLU A 149 27.07 2.40 -24.42
C GLU A 149 26.24 3.59 -23.98
N VAL A 150 25.62 3.52 -22.78
CA VAL A 150 24.81 4.58 -22.21
C VAL A 150 25.35 5.03 -20.86
N LYS A 151 25.07 6.28 -20.47
CA LYS A 151 25.28 6.81 -19.13
C LYS A 151 23.96 6.86 -18.36
N ALA A 152 24.02 6.83 -17.02
CA ALA A 152 22.86 7.10 -16.21
C ALA A 152 22.29 8.49 -16.56
N GLY A 153 21.00 8.55 -16.89
CA GLY A 153 20.34 9.75 -17.38
C GLY A 153 20.29 9.90 -18.90
N ASP A 154 20.92 9.03 -19.70
CA ASP A 154 20.75 9.03 -21.15
C ASP A 154 19.36 8.51 -21.52
N ILE A 155 18.76 9.07 -22.60
CA ILE A 155 17.42 8.74 -23.01
C ILE A 155 17.40 7.36 -23.67
N ILE A 156 16.57 6.46 -23.14
CA ILE A 156 16.39 5.09 -23.67
C ILE A 156 15.21 5.05 -24.65
N TYR A 157 14.08 5.63 -24.29
CA TYR A 157 12.90 5.70 -25.15
C TYR A 157 11.96 6.85 -24.73
N HIS A 158 10.98 7.14 -25.58
CA HIS A 158 9.86 8.02 -25.27
C HIS A 158 8.55 7.45 -25.83
N ASP A 159 7.41 7.88 -25.28
CA ASP A 159 6.11 7.54 -25.85
C ASP A 159 5.87 8.33 -27.13
N LYS A 160 5.35 7.67 -28.16
CA LYS A 160 4.97 8.31 -29.44
C LYS A 160 3.81 9.30 -29.30
N LYS A 161 2.95 9.11 -28.29
CA LYS A 161 1.82 10.00 -28.00
C LYS A 161 2.26 11.26 -27.24
N SER A 162 3.33 11.14 -26.45
CA SER A 162 3.89 12.22 -25.63
C SER A 162 5.42 12.23 -25.76
N PRO A 163 5.97 12.60 -26.92
CA PRO A 163 7.41 12.50 -27.21
C PRO A 163 8.26 13.42 -26.34
N GLU A 164 7.64 14.36 -25.65
CA GLU A 164 8.30 15.26 -24.70
C GLU A 164 8.74 14.51 -23.44
N VAL A 165 7.97 13.50 -23.00
CA VAL A 165 8.29 12.69 -21.80
C VAL A 165 9.39 11.69 -22.14
N LYS A 166 10.57 11.87 -21.55
CA LYS A 166 11.73 11.01 -21.75
C LYS A 166 11.85 10.01 -20.61
N TYR A 167 12.30 8.80 -20.96
CA TYR A 167 12.59 7.73 -20.02
C TYR A 167 14.08 7.39 -20.13
N CYS A 168 14.78 7.55 -19.01
CA CYS A 168 16.24 7.54 -18.99
C CYS A 168 16.82 6.25 -18.42
N ALA A 169 18.06 5.95 -18.77
CA ALA A 169 18.84 4.86 -18.21
C ALA A 169 19.07 5.07 -16.70
N PRO A 170 18.77 4.08 -15.86
CA PRO A 170 19.02 4.17 -14.41
C PRO A 170 20.50 4.02 -14.07
N VAL A 171 21.28 3.36 -14.91
CA VAL A 171 22.70 3.05 -14.74
C VAL A 171 23.47 3.31 -16.02
N SER A 172 24.79 3.44 -15.93
CA SER A 172 25.65 3.39 -17.12
C SER A 172 26.04 1.96 -17.47
N GLY A 173 26.25 1.70 -18.75
CA GLY A 173 26.67 0.40 -19.24
C GLY A 173 26.26 0.13 -20.68
N GLU A 174 26.36 -1.11 -21.10
CA GLU A 174 26.03 -1.57 -22.45
C GLU A 174 24.57 -2.05 -22.53
N ILE A 175 23.86 -1.65 -23.58
CA ILE A 175 22.54 -2.20 -23.93
C ILE A 175 22.72 -3.62 -24.47
N ILE A 176 22.42 -4.63 -23.67
CA ILE A 176 22.64 -6.03 -24.04
C ILE A 176 21.43 -6.67 -24.71
N ALA A 177 20.21 -6.15 -24.46
CA ALA A 177 19.00 -6.69 -25.06
C ALA A 177 17.87 -5.65 -25.15
N ILE A 178 17.06 -5.77 -26.20
CA ILE A 178 15.76 -5.09 -26.34
C ILE A 178 14.73 -6.20 -26.55
N ASN A 179 14.13 -6.63 -25.45
CA ASN A 179 13.19 -7.76 -25.45
C ASN A 179 11.81 -7.30 -25.92
N ARG A 180 11.17 -8.13 -26.73
CA ARG A 180 9.84 -7.89 -27.26
C ARG A 180 8.83 -8.86 -26.67
N GLY A 181 7.68 -8.35 -26.30
CA GLY A 181 6.53 -9.10 -25.86
C GLY A 181 5.54 -9.40 -26.99
N GLU A 182 4.30 -9.67 -26.60
CA GLU A 182 3.19 -9.91 -27.53
C GLU A 182 2.97 -8.73 -28.47
N LYS A 183 2.50 -9.03 -29.68
CA LYS A 183 2.21 -8.04 -30.73
C LYS A 183 3.36 -7.06 -31.03
N ARG A 184 4.62 -7.51 -30.82
CA ARG A 184 5.85 -6.73 -30.97
C ARG A 184 5.99 -5.55 -29.99
N SER A 185 5.25 -5.54 -28.90
CA SER A 185 5.46 -4.55 -27.83
C SER A 185 6.91 -4.63 -27.32
N ILE A 186 7.44 -3.53 -26.81
CA ILE A 186 8.72 -3.53 -26.10
C ILE A 186 8.42 -3.98 -24.68
N ALA A 187 8.97 -5.14 -24.29
CA ALA A 187 8.84 -5.63 -22.93
C ALA A 187 9.82 -4.93 -21.99
N GLU A 188 11.09 -4.87 -22.40
CA GLU A 188 12.17 -4.30 -21.59
C GLU A 188 13.40 -3.96 -22.46
N VAL A 189 14.16 -2.96 -22.01
CA VAL A 189 15.48 -2.61 -22.52
C VAL A 189 16.47 -2.90 -21.40
N VAL A 190 17.37 -3.87 -21.61
CA VAL A 190 18.26 -4.40 -20.57
C VAL A 190 19.66 -3.79 -20.72
N ILE A 191 20.20 -3.30 -19.61
CA ILE A 191 21.51 -2.68 -19.48
C ILE A 191 22.40 -3.58 -18.63
N LEU A 192 23.57 -3.93 -19.12
CA LEU A 192 24.66 -4.51 -18.33
C LEU A 192 25.44 -3.36 -17.70
N ALA A 193 25.33 -3.20 -16.40
CA ALA A 193 25.87 -2.05 -15.70
C ALA A 193 27.41 -2.02 -15.67
N ASP A 194 27.98 -0.83 -15.77
CA ASP A 194 29.37 -0.57 -15.46
C ASP A 194 29.65 -0.85 -13.95
N LYS A 195 30.90 -1.15 -13.61
CA LYS A 195 31.29 -1.28 -12.20
C LYS A 195 31.22 0.04 -11.44
N GLU A 196 31.47 1.13 -12.13
CA GLU A 196 31.35 2.50 -11.60
C GLU A 196 30.39 3.25 -12.49
N ILE A 197 29.31 3.76 -11.90
CA ILE A 197 28.25 4.44 -12.66
C ILE A 197 28.74 5.78 -13.16
N LYS A 198 28.63 6.01 -14.46
CA LYS A 198 28.93 7.26 -15.13
C LYS A 198 27.63 8.00 -15.41
N TYR A 199 27.55 9.24 -15.00
CA TYR A 199 26.36 10.06 -15.17
C TYR A 199 26.46 10.95 -16.40
N ARG A 200 25.31 11.16 -17.06
CA ARG A 200 25.15 12.24 -18.02
C ARG A 200 25.15 13.57 -17.27
N ALA A 201 26.01 14.51 -17.66
CA ALA A 201 25.98 15.86 -17.12
C ALA A 201 24.70 16.57 -17.63
N MET A 202 23.88 17.02 -16.72
CA MET A 202 22.69 17.80 -17.06
C MET A 202 23.05 19.26 -17.24
N PRO A 203 22.28 20.01 -18.07
CA PRO A 203 22.47 21.45 -18.20
C PRO A 203 22.31 22.16 -16.85
N GLU A 204 23.10 23.21 -16.62
CA GLU A 204 22.90 24.07 -15.45
C GLU A 204 21.50 24.70 -15.51
N PHE A 205 20.80 24.70 -14.39
CA PHE A 205 19.44 25.17 -14.29
C PHE A 205 19.24 26.06 -13.06
N ASP A 206 18.84 27.31 -13.27
CA ASP A 206 18.52 28.24 -12.18
C ASP A 206 17.11 27.95 -11.64
N PHE A 207 17.06 27.01 -10.72
CA PHE A 207 15.81 26.59 -10.09
C PHE A 207 15.12 27.72 -9.32
N GLU A 208 15.88 28.65 -8.69
CA GLU A 208 15.29 29.69 -7.84
C GLU A 208 14.47 30.71 -8.65
N ASN A 209 14.95 31.09 -9.82
CA ASN A 209 14.38 32.16 -10.63
C ASN A 209 13.57 31.66 -11.85
N CYS A 210 13.42 30.35 -12.04
CA CYS A 210 12.72 29.79 -13.20
C CYS A 210 11.19 29.98 -13.12
N SER A 211 10.57 30.08 -14.28
CA SER A 211 9.12 29.92 -14.44
C SER A 211 8.71 28.45 -14.32
N ARG A 212 7.41 28.19 -14.03
CA ARG A 212 6.88 26.82 -14.02
C ARG A 212 7.14 26.10 -15.35
N GLN A 213 6.97 26.76 -16.48
CA GLN A 213 7.15 26.12 -17.79
C GLN A 213 8.61 25.72 -18.04
N GLU A 214 9.58 26.58 -17.72
CA GLU A 214 10.99 26.24 -17.82
C GLU A 214 11.35 25.05 -16.93
N LEU A 215 10.76 24.97 -15.72
CA LEU A 215 10.93 23.86 -14.81
C LEU A 215 10.36 22.56 -15.41
N VAL A 216 9.15 22.61 -15.97
CA VAL A 216 8.51 21.46 -16.65
C VAL A 216 9.38 20.98 -17.80
N ASP A 217 9.82 21.89 -18.66
CA ASP A 217 10.66 21.56 -19.83
C ASP A 217 11.99 20.89 -19.40
N TYR A 218 12.62 21.42 -18.35
CA TYR A 218 13.83 20.82 -17.79
C TYR A 218 13.60 19.41 -17.25
N MET A 219 12.51 19.19 -16.49
CA MET A 219 12.19 17.86 -15.95
C MET A 219 11.84 16.85 -17.04
N LEU A 220 11.20 17.28 -18.13
CA LEU A 220 10.92 16.46 -19.29
C LEU A 220 12.22 16.01 -19.99
N ASP A 221 13.15 16.93 -20.21
CA ASP A 221 14.42 16.66 -20.90
C ASP A 221 15.41 15.81 -20.08
N THR A 222 15.32 15.88 -18.76
CA THR A 222 16.18 15.14 -17.85
C THR A 222 15.63 13.77 -17.44
N GLY A 223 14.39 13.44 -17.83
CA GLY A 223 13.72 12.20 -17.48
C GLY A 223 13.09 12.18 -16.09
N ALA A 224 13.27 13.23 -15.29
CA ALA A 224 12.69 13.31 -13.95
C ALA A 224 11.14 13.34 -13.94
N TRP A 225 10.53 13.72 -15.08
CA TRP A 225 9.08 13.77 -15.21
C TRP A 225 8.40 12.41 -15.02
N ALA A 226 9.06 11.31 -15.38
CA ALA A 226 8.52 9.96 -15.27
C ALA A 226 8.19 9.55 -13.82
N HIS A 227 8.76 10.22 -12.82
CA HIS A 227 8.48 9.98 -11.40
C HIS A 227 7.15 10.57 -10.91
N LEU A 228 6.54 11.49 -11.68
CA LEU A 228 5.27 12.10 -11.34
C LEU A 228 4.11 11.23 -11.83
N ARG A 229 3.32 10.68 -10.90
CA ARG A 229 2.10 9.93 -11.25
C ARG A 229 0.87 10.81 -11.07
N GLN A 230 -0.12 10.65 -11.93
CA GLN A 230 -1.37 11.40 -11.92
C GLN A 230 -2.55 10.50 -11.58
N ARG A 231 -3.37 10.94 -10.64
CA ARG A 231 -4.71 10.42 -10.39
C ARG A 231 -5.77 11.40 -10.92
N PRO A 232 -6.90 10.91 -11.42
CA PRO A 232 -7.25 9.50 -11.63
C PRO A 232 -6.32 8.81 -12.64
N TYR A 233 -6.53 7.49 -12.80
CA TYR A 233 -5.92 6.58 -13.79
C TYR A 233 -4.53 6.04 -13.44
N ASN A 234 -3.77 6.65 -12.51
CA ASN A 234 -2.42 6.22 -12.13
C ASN A 234 -1.43 6.18 -13.30
N ILE A 235 -1.49 7.18 -14.16
CA ILE A 235 -0.61 7.36 -15.34
C ILE A 235 0.55 8.30 -15.00
N VAL A 236 1.54 8.41 -15.90
CA VAL A 236 2.53 9.49 -15.83
C VAL A 236 1.81 10.83 -16.00
N ALA A 237 2.16 11.81 -15.19
CA ALA A 237 1.48 13.10 -15.14
C ALA A 237 1.49 13.82 -16.50
N ASP A 238 0.36 14.35 -16.92
CA ASP A 238 0.28 15.20 -18.10
C ASP A 238 0.94 16.55 -17.81
N HIS A 239 2.04 16.83 -18.48
CA HIS A 239 2.85 18.05 -18.31
C HIS A 239 2.09 19.35 -18.69
N LYS A 240 1.01 19.23 -19.47
CA LYS A 240 0.15 20.36 -19.88
C LYS A 240 -0.80 20.79 -18.76
N ILE A 241 -1.04 19.92 -17.77
CA ILE A 241 -1.96 20.16 -16.69
C ILE A 241 -1.21 20.69 -15.46
N THR A 242 -1.84 21.58 -14.70
CA THR A 242 -1.39 21.96 -13.37
C THR A 242 -2.24 21.20 -12.37
N PRO A 243 -1.67 20.38 -11.49
CA PRO A 243 -2.45 19.58 -10.55
C PRO A 243 -3.12 20.46 -9.50
N LYS A 244 -4.29 20.03 -9.02
CA LYS A 244 -4.98 20.60 -7.86
C LYS A 244 -4.13 20.58 -6.61
N ALA A 245 -3.41 19.47 -6.39
CA ALA A 245 -2.52 19.24 -5.27
C ALA A 245 -1.51 18.13 -5.60
N ILE A 246 -0.46 18.01 -4.78
CA ILE A 246 0.51 16.92 -4.85
C ILE A 246 0.52 16.21 -3.50
N PHE A 247 0.49 14.87 -3.51
CA PHE A 247 0.44 14.05 -2.30
C PHE A 247 1.62 13.10 -2.23
N ILE A 248 2.20 13.00 -1.03
CA ILE A 248 3.31 12.11 -0.70
C ILE A 248 2.95 11.39 0.60
N SER A 249 2.93 10.05 0.58
CA SER A 249 2.86 9.26 1.82
C SER A 249 4.27 8.98 2.34
N THR A 250 4.51 9.20 3.64
CA THR A 250 5.80 8.89 4.28
C THR A 250 5.79 7.56 5.00
N PHE A 251 4.74 6.77 4.86
CA PHE A 251 4.68 5.41 5.40
C PHE A 251 3.87 4.50 4.49
N ASP A 252 4.24 3.25 4.50
CA ASP A 252 3.48 2.18 3.87
C ASP A 252 2.89 1.28 4.94
N SER A 253 1.69 0.79 4.72
CA SER A 253 0.97 -0.11 5.62
C SER A 253 0.72 -1.50 5.01
N ALA A 254 1.24 -1.76 3.81
CA ALA A 254 1.14 -3.05 3.16
C ALA A 254 1.93 -4.13 3.92
N PRO A 255 1.60 -5.41 3.75
CA PRO A 255 2.36 -6.49 4.38
C PRO A 255 3.82 -6.50 3.94
N LEU A 256 4.75 -6.60 4.90
CA LEU A 256 6.20 -6.60 4.68
C LEU A 256 6.75 -5.33 4.01
N ALA A 257 5.98 -4.25 4.03
CA ALA A 257 6.36 -2.98 3.43
C ALA A 257 7.67 -2.43 4.02
N PRO A 258 8.43 -1.66 3.22
CA PRO A 258 9.63 -1.02 3.71
C PRO A 258 9.32 0.03 4.77
N ASP A 259 10.22 0.18 5.73
CA ASP A 259 10.24 1.33 6.61
C ASP A 259 10.84 2.52 5.86
N LEU A 260 9.99 3.51 5.54
CA LEU A 260 10.39 4.66 4.74
C LEU A 260 11.33 5.63 5.50
N ASP A 261 11.41 5.53 6.82
CA ASP A 261 12.38 6.28 7.63
C ASP A 261 13.81 5.79 7.38
N ILE A 262 13.99 4.47 7.20
CA ILE A 262 15.29 3.89 6.82
C ILE A 262 15.66 4.31 5.41
N ILE A 263 14.71 4.26 4.50
CA ILE A 263 14.90 4.58 3.08
C ILE A 263 15.35 6.03 2.88
N ILE A 264 14.79 6.99 3.63
CA ILE A 264 15.09 8.40 3.47
C ILE A 264 16.29 8.86 4.33
N ALA A 265 16.81 7.99 5.18
CA ALA A 265 17.91 8.32 6.07
C ALA A 265 19.12 8.89 5.29
N GLY A 266 19.63 10.03 5.73
CA GLY A 266 20.77 10.68 5.08
C GLY A 266 20.43 11.56 3.86
N ARG A 267 19.21 11.52 3.31
CA ARG A 267 18.78 12.24 2.10
C ARG A 267 17.92 13.49 2.39
N ALA A 268 18.09 14.10 3.56
CA ALA A 268 17.25 15.24 3.99
C ALA A 268 17.31 16.46 3.07
N LYS A 269 18.47 16.75 2.50
CA LYS A 269 18.65 17.89 1.58
C LYS A 269 17.99 17.63 0.24
N GLU A 270 18.19 16.44 -0.29
CA GLU A 270 17.58 15.98 -1.53
C GLU A 270 16.05 15.98 -1.41
N PHE A 271 15.54 15.44 -0.32
CA PHE A 271 14.10 15.41 -0.07
C PHE A 271 13.50 16.83 0.02
N GLN A 272 14.14 17.75 0.79
CA GLN A 272 13.65 19.13 0.89
C GLN A 272 13.70 19.86 -0.46
N THR A 273 14.80 19.71 -1.22
CA THR A 273 14.90 20.33 -2.56
C THR A 273 13.83 19.77 -3.50
N GLY A 274 13.56 18.46 -3.45
CA GLY A 274 12.46 17.86 -4.20
C GLY A 274 11.11 18.47 -3.84
N LEU A 275 10.83 18.69 -2.56
CA LEU A 275 9.60 19.37 -2.11
C LEU A 275 9.51 20.82 -2.63
N ASP A 276 10.63 21.54 -2.65
CA ASP A 276 10.68 22.91 -3.18
C ASP A 276 10.40 22.94 -4.68
N VAL A 277 10.89 21.95 -5.44
CA VAL A 277 10.57 21.74 -6.86
C VAL A 277 9.06 21.48 -7.02
N LEU A 278 8.48 20.55 -6.26
CA LEU A 278 7.07 20.21 -6.34
C LEU A 278 6.16 21.41 -6.03
N ASN A 279 6.55 22.25 -5.08
CA ASN A 279 5.81 23.48 -4.77
C ASN A 279 5.73 24.47 -5.94
N LYS A 280 6.71 24.47 -6.86
CA LYS A 280 6.66 25.29 -8.07
C LYS A 280 5.83 24.68 -9.20
N LEU A 281 5.56 23.38 -9.15
CA LEU A 281 4.80 22.67 -10.18
C LEU A 281 3.27 22.79 -10.00
N THR A 282 2.80 23.06 -8.78
CA THR A 282 1.37 23.21 -8.48
C THR A 282 1.03 24.61 -8.02
N THR A 283 -0.20 25.05 -8.28
CA THR A 283 -0.78 26.26 -7.67
C THR A 283 -1.52 25.94 -6.37
N GLY A 284 -1.68 24.67 -6.08
CA GLY A 284 -2.32 24.15 -4.89
C GLY A 284 -1.34 23.88 -3.75
N LYS A 285 -1.54 22.77 -3.09
CA LYS A 285 -0.76 22.39 -1.91
C LYS A 285 0.04 21.12 -2.16
N VAL A 286 1.21 21.02 -1.53
CA VAL A 286 1.93 19.77 -1.37
C VAL A 286 1.58 19.19 -0.01
N HIS A 287 0.97 18.01 0.00
CA HIS A 287 0.51 17.31 1.19
C HIS A 287 1.48 16.19 1.55
N LEU A 288 1.82 16.08 2.82
CA LEU A 288 2.68 15.04 3.38
C LEU A 288 1.89 14.24 4.42
N GLY A 289 1.63 12.97 4.13
CA GLY A 289 0.95 12.05 5.02
C GLY A 289 1.93 11.34 5.96
N LEU A 290 1.79 11.50 7.27
CA LEU A 290 2.65 10.93 8.30
C LEU A 290 1.90 9.89 9.13
N ASN A 291 2.62 8.87 9.58
CA ASN A 291 2.08 7.84 10.46
C ASN A 291 1.86 8.39 11.88
N ALA A 292 0.61 8.48 12.32
CA ALA A 292 0.30 8.94 13.68
C ALA A 292 0.59 7.88 14.76
N LYS A 293 0.82 6.61 14.37
CA LYS A 293 1.23 5.56 15.31
C LYS A 293 2.74 5.60 15.61
N ASP A 294 3.51 6.27 14.76
CA ASP A 294 4.93 6.43 14.97
C ASP A 294 5.20 7.47 16.08
N LEU A 295 5.99 7.06 17.06
CA LEU A 295 6.34 7.88 18.22
C LEU A 295 7.64 8.68 18.03
N ASP A 296 8.46 8.30 17.05
CA ASP A 296 9.76 8.91 16.74
C ASP A 296 9.98 8.99 15.21
N PRO A 297 9.12 9.72 14.49
CA PRO A 297 9.20 9.80 13.04
C PRO A 297 10.50 10.47 12.58
N SER A 298 10.95 10.10 11.39
CA SER A 298 12.18 10.65 10.82
C SER A 298 12.22 12.18 10.86
N PRO A 299 13.32 12.79 11.37
CA PRO A 299 13.52 14.23 11.33
C PRO A 299 13.43 14.82 9.91
N VAL A 300 13.66 14.02 8.87
CA VAL A 300 13.52 14.43 7.47
C VAL A 300 12.09 14.89 7.19
N TYR A 301 11.10 14.10 7.63
CA TYR A 301 9.69 14.43 7.44
C TYR A 301 9.19 15.50 8.40
N GLU A 302 9.62 15.42 9.67
CA GLU A 302 9.21 16.39 10.69
C GLU A 302 9.68 17.81 10.39
N ASN A 303 10.92 17.96 9.89
CA ASN A 303 11.50 19.25 9.58
C ASN A 303 11.21 19.71 8.14
N ALA A 304 10.50 18.91 7.32
CA ALA A 304 10.14 19.30 5.97
C ALA A 304 9.34 20.61 5.96
N LEU A 305 9.76 21.55 5.11
CA LEU A 305 9.17 22.87 4.96
C LEU A 305 8.37 22.98 3.67
N GLY A 306 7.46 23.95 3.60
CA GLY A 306 6.65 24.20 2.40
C GLY A 306 5.54 23.16 2.16
N VAL A 307 5.25 22.28 3.11
CA VAL A 307 4.26 21.18 2.99
C VAL A 307 3.18 21.24 4.06
N TYR A 308 2.01 20.70 3.74
CA TYR A 308 0.90 20.52 4.67
C TYR A 308 0.95 19.10 5.25
N LYS A 309 1.30 18.97 6.51
CA LYS A 309 1.44 17.70 7.22
C LYS A 309 0.12 17.19 7.73
N HIS A 310 -0.18 15.93 7.47
CA HIS A 310 -1.38 15.23 7.93
C HIS A 310 -0.98 13.97 8.68
N TRP A 311 -1.51 13.81 9.88
CA TRP A 311 -1.25 12.65 10.72
C TRP A 311 -2.37 11.64 10.56
N ILE A 312 -2.03 10.44 10.13
CA ILE A 312 -2.99 9.41 9.77
C ILE A 312 -2.72 8.17 10.62
N SER A 313 -3.79 7.60 11.20
CA SER A 313 -3.75 6.40 12.02
C SER A 313 -4.81 5.42 11.55
N GLY A 314 -4.47 4.16 11.40
CA GLY A 314 -5.39 3.10 11.00
C GLY A 314 -4.68 1.83 10.63
N PRO A 315 -5.42 0.74 10.37
CA PRO A 315 -4.88 -0.45 9.73
C PRO A 315 -4.61 -0.21 8.24
N HIS A 316 -3.96 -1.17 7.56
CA HIS A 316 -3.86 -1.15 6.10
C HIS A 316 -5.29 -1.05 5.48
N PRO A 317 -5.52 -0.17 4.49
CA PRO A 317 -4.59 0.59 3.65
C PRO A 317 -4.35 2.07 4.08
N ALA A 318 -4.14 2.34 5.35
CA ALA A 318 -3.90 3.71 5.85
C ALA A 318 -2.66 4.39 5.20
N GLY A 319 -1.67 3.62 4.78
CA GLY A 319 -0.47 4.08 4.09
C GLY A 319 -0.68 4.42 2.62
N ASN A 320 -1.74 3.88 1.98
CA ASN A 320 -2.00 4.13 0.57
C ASN A 320 -2.33 5.60 0.32
N VAL A 321 -1.63 6.20 -0.62
CA VAL A 321 -1.81 7.64 -0.91
C VAL A 321 -3.23 7.97 -1.39
N GLY A 322 -3.93 7.05 -2.07
CA GLY A 322 -5.32 7.21 -2.49
C GLY A 322 -6.28 7.38 -1.31
N VAL A 323 -6.11 6.56 -0.27
CA VAL A 323 -6.88 6.67 0.97
C VAL A 323 -6.61 8.01 1.66
N GLN A 324 -5.37 8.47 1.66
CA GLN A 324 -4.99 9.76 2.23
C GLN A 324 -5.61 10.93 1.45
N ILE A 325 -5.59 10.88 0.12
CA ILE A 325 -6.23 11.86 -0.76
C ILE A 325 -7.72 11.97 -0.44
N HIS A 326 -8.42 10.83 -0.37
CA HIS A 326 -9.86 10.79 -0.05
C HIS A 326 -10.21 11.55 1.25
N HIS A 327 -9.39 11.38 2.29
CA HIS A 327 -9.66 12.00 3.60
C HIS A 327 -9.16 13.44 3.74
N ILE A 328 -8.26 13.89 2.87
CA ILE A 328 -7.64 15.23 2.95
C ILE A 328 -8.28 16.17 1.93
N ASP A 329 -8.31 15.77 0.66
CA ASP A 329 -8.86 16.58 -0.44
C ASP A 329 -9.22 15.65 -1.62
N ALA A 330 -10.40 15.03 -1.54
CA ALA A 330 -10.91 14.03 -2.48
C ALA A 330 -10.92 14.54 -3.94
N ILE A 331 -10.77 13.62 -4.88
CA ILE A 331 -10.73 13.91 -6.32
C ILE A 331 -12.16 13.93 -6.85
N ASN A 332 -12.59 15.07 -7.37
CA ASN A 332 -13.84 15.19 -8.10
C ASN A 332 -13.64 15.01 -9.62
N ALA A 333 -14.74 14.83 -10.35
CA ALA A 333 -14.70 14.73 -11.80
C ALA A 333 -13.98 15.94 -12.43
N GLY A 334 -13.05 15.67 -13.33
CA GLY A 334 -12.23 16.70 -14.00
C GLY A 334 -11.04 17.23 -13.19
N GLU A 335 -10.93 16.92 -11.90
CA GLU A 335 -9.76 17.29 -11.10
C GLU A 335 -8.61 16.29 -11.30
N LYS A 336 -7.38 16.80 -11.24
CA LYS A 336 -6.16 15.98 -11.32
C LYS A 336 -5.27 16.29 -10.12
N VAL A 337 -4.78 15.23 -9.47
CA VAL A 337 -3.76 15.33 -8.40
C VAL A 337 -2.55 14.50 -8.78
N TRP A 338 -1.38 14.89 -8.30
CA TRP A 338 -0.17 14.11 -8.54
C TRP A 338 0.29 13.42 -7.27
N THR A 339 0.96 12.29 -7.44
CA THR A 339 1.51 11.49 -6.34
C THR A 339 2.94 11.08 -6.66
N LEU A 340 3.75 10.96 -5.61
CA LEU A 340 5.14 10.49 -5.68
C LEU A 340 5.46 9.65 -4.43
N SER A 341 6.43 8.74 -4.57
CA SER A 341 7.09 8.12 -3.42
C SER A 341 8.10 9.06 -2.77
N VAL A 342 8.52 8.77 -1.55
CA VAL A 342 9.56 9.57 -0.86
C VAL A 342 10.90 9.50 -1.60
N GLN A 343 11.22 8.35 -2.20
CA GLN A 343 12.43 8.17 -2.98
C GLN A 343 12.39 8.96 -4.29
N ASP A 344 11.24 9.04 -4.95
CA ASP A 344 11.07 9.86 -6.16
C ASP A 344 11.29 11.34 -5.88
N VAL A 345 10.76 11.83 -4.73
CA VAL A 345 11.00 13.20 -4.29
C VAL A 345 12.50 13.47 -4.10
N ALA A 346 13.21 12.54 -3.44
CA ALA A 346 14.65 12.67 -3.21
C ALA A 346 15.46 12.57 -4.52
N THR A 347 15.06 11.71 -5.46
CA THR A 347 15.67 11.61 -6.80
C THR A 347 15.53 12.91 -7.59
N ILE A 348 14.32 13.52 -7.57
CA ILE A 348 14.11 14.84 -8.16
C ILE A 348 15.02 15.88 -7.47
N GLY A 349 15.07 15.89 -6.14
CA GLY A 349 15.93 16.83 -5.42
C GLY A 349 17.42 16.66 -5.73
N SER A 350 17.90 15.43 -5.87
CA SER A 350 19.28 15.13 -6.25
C SER A 350 19.63 15.71 -7.62
N LEU A 351 18.71 15.62 -8.59
CA LEU A 351 18.89 16.21 -9.92
C LEU A 351 19.19 17.72 -9.84
N PHE A 352 18.45 18.47 -9.02
CA PHE A 352 18.64 19.91 -8.90
C PHE A 352 19.83 20.31 -8.03
N LEU A 353 20.24 19.46 -7.10
CA LEU A 353 21.42 19.71 -6.24
C LEU A 353 22.75 19.34 -6.91
N GLN A 354 22.77 18.25 -7.66
CA GLN A 354 24.00 17.65 -8.16
C GLN A 354 24.15 17.75 -9.68
N GLY A 355 23.06 18.09 -10.40
CA GLY A 355 23.06 18.14 -11.87
C GLY A 355 23.22 16.77 -12.53
N ILE A 356 22.78 15.69 -11.87
CA ILE A 356 22.81 14.32 -12.37
C ILE A 356 21.46 13.62 -12.13
N TYR A 357 21.10 12.70 -13.00
CA TYR A 357 19.97 11.81 -12.79
C TYR A 357 20.46 10.60 -11.96
N ASP A 358 20.27 10.67 -10.66
CA ASP A 358 20.61 9.61 -9.74
C ASP A 358 19.39 8.73 -9.44
N ALA A 359 19.38 7.55 -10.05
CA ALA A 359 18.32 6.56 -9.91
C ALA A 359 18.59 5.53 -8.80
N GLU A 360 19.50 5.84 -7.85
CA GLU A 360 19.76 4.99 -6.71
C GLU A 360 18.51 4.82 -5.85
N ARG A 361 18.28 3.58 -5.42
CA ARG A 361 17.14 3.15 -4.61
C ARG A 361 17.58 2.28 -3.46
N ILE A 362 16.89 2.39 -2.34
CA ILE A 362 16.90 1.38 -1.29
C ILE A 362 15.64 0.54 -1.47
N VAL A 363 15.83 -0.75 -1.69
CA VAL A 363 14.76 -1.73 -1.93
C VAL A 363 14.74 -2.74 -0.79
N VAL A 364 13.57 -3.04 -0.25
CA VAL A 364 13.40 -4.12 0.71
C VAL A 364 13.19 -5.45 -0.01
N VAL A 365 13.94 -6.47 0.39
CA VAL A 365 13.75 -7.86 -0.05
C VAL A 365 13.23 -8.63 1.16
N ALA A 366 11.93 -8.96 1.15
CA ALA A 366 11.21 -9.51 2.30
C ALA A 366 10.40 -10.76 1.94
N GLY A 367 10.09 -11.58 2.94
CA GLY A 367 9.30 -12.80 2.80
C GLY A 367 9.85 -13.98 3.59
N ALA A 368 8.95 -14.89 3.97
CA ALA A 368 9.28 -16.03 4.80
C ALA A 368 10.23 -17.04 4.14
N GLU A 369 10.29 -17.06 2.81
CA GLU A 369 11.16 -17.95 2.03
C GLU A 369 12.59 -17.44 1.87
N LEU A 370 12.92 -16.29 2.45
CA LEU A 370 14.28 -15.75 2.49
C LEU A 370 14.99 -16.18 3.78
N SER A 371 16.29 -16.49 3.66
CA SER A 371 17.14 -16.81 4.81
C SER A 371 17.42 -15.57 5.65
N GLN A 372 17.62 -14.42 5.01
CA GLN A 372 17.87 -13.12 5.62
C GLN A 372 17.14 -12.03 4.83
N PRO A 373 15.89 -11.70 5.21
CA PRO A 373 15.23 -10.52 4.68
C PRO A 373 16.03 -9.25 5.02
N LYS A 374 16.23 -8.34 4.05
CA LYS A 374 17.11 -7.18 4.23
C LYS A 374 16.76 -6.02 3.29
N TYR A 375 17.27 -4.85 3.59
CA TYR A 375 17.31 -3.71 2.68
C TYR A 375 18.58 -3.77 1.82
N ILE A 376 18.47 -3.37 0.57
CA ILE A 376 19.59 -3.40 -0.40
C ILE A 376 19.63 -2.05 -1.12
N THR A 377 20.83 -1.44 -1.16
CA THR A 377 21.07 -0.29 -2.05
C THR A 377 21.28 -0.80 -3.48
N THR A 378 20.52 -0.26 -4.40
CA THR A 378 20.53 -0.62 -5.82
C THR A 378 20.11 0.55 -6.70
N TYR A 379 19.74 0.31 -7.95
CA TYR A 379 19.17 1.29 -8.87
C TYR A 379 17.83 0.81 -9.41
N LEU A 380 17.04 1.72 -9.99
CA LEU A 380 15.77 1.41 -10.63
C LEU A 380 15.89 0.27 -11.63
N GLY A 381 14.92 -0.65 -11.64
CA GLY A 381 14.87 -1.75 -12.59
C GLY A 381 15.91 -2.84 -12.35
N ALA A 382 16.35 -3.06 -11.11
CA ALA A 382 17.30 -4.11 -10.73
C ALA A 382 16.80 -5.52 -11.04
N ASN A 383 17.69 -6.44 -11.41
CA ASN A 383 17.35 -7.83 -11.65
C ASN A 383 16.93 -8.53 -10.34
N ILE A 384 15.75 -9.17 -10.34
CA ILE A 384 15.21 -9.84 -9.16
C ILE A 384 16.08 -11.01 -8.72
N GLY A 385 16.61 -11.79 -9.68
CA GLY A 385 17.50 -12.91 -9.39
C GLY A 385 18.78 -12.50 -8.67
N ASP A 386 19.37 -11.37 -9.03
CA ASP A 386 20.55 -10.81 -8.36
C ASP A 386 20.19 -10.31 -6.94
N LEU A 387 19.03 -9.66 -6.77
CA LEU A 387 18.55 -9.16 -5.48
C LEU A 387 18.34 -10.28 -4.45
N VAL A 388 17.83 -11.44 -4.88
CA VAL A 388 17.56 -12.60 -4.00
C VAL A 388 18.68 -13.64 -4.01
N ASN A 389 19.80 -13.38 -4.69
CA ASN A 389 20.86 -14.35 -4.90
C ASN A 389 21.43 -14.90 -3.58
N ASN A 390 21.55 -16.25 -3.52
CA ASN A 390 22.03 -16.99 -2.33
C ASN A 390 21.23 -16.74 -1.04
N ASN A 391 20.02 -16.19 -1.11
CA ASN A 391 19.20 -15.83 0.04
C ASN A 391 17.91 -16.64 0.16
N LEU A 392 17.66 -17.58 -0.72
CA LEU A 392 16.45 -18.41 -0.71
C LEU A 392 16.62 -19.61 0.23
N LYS A 393 15.54 -19.99 0.93
CA LYS A 393 15.42 -21.25 1.69
C LYS A 393 15.02 -22.40 0.77
N ASN A 394 14.13 -22.12 -0.20
CA ASN A 394 13.59 -23.05 -1.18
C ASN A 394 13.60 -22.42 -2.58
N ASP A 395 13.59 -23.26 -3.61
CA ASP A 395 13.52 -22.80 -5.01
C ASP A 395 12.07 -22.69 -5.54
N HIS A 396 11.08 -23.29 -4.82
CA HIS A 396 9.68 -23.29 -5.22
C HIS A 396 8.94 -22.09 -4.61
N VAL A 397 9.23 -20.93 -5.17
CA VAL A 397 8.77 -19.65 -4.63
C VAL A 397 8.23 -18.74 -5.74
N ARG A 398 7.33 -17.85 -5.35
CA ARG A 398 6.85 -16.74 -6.15
C ARG A 398 7.67 -15.49 -5.81
N TYR A 399 8.25 -14.88 -6.85
CA TYR A 399 8.83 -13.53 -6.77
C TYR A 399 7.76 -12.52 -7.12
N ILE A 400 7.69 -11.44 -6.36
CA ILE A 400 6.72 -10.37 -6.57
C ILE A 400 7.49 -9.05 -6.54
N SER A 401 7.33 -8.24 -7.59
CA SER A 401 7.72 -6.84 -7.57
C SER A 401 6.62 -6.06 -6.86
N GLY A 402 6.95 -5.41 -5.76
CA GLY A 402 5.98 -4.79 -4.86
C GLY A 402 5.56 -5.69 -3.69
N ASP A 403 4.48 -5.30 -3.02
CA ASP A 403 3.90 -6.04 -1.91
C ASP A 403 3.07 -7.27 -2.36
N VAL A 404 2.68 -8.10 -1.41
CA VAL A 404 1.95 -9.35 -1.69
C VAL A 404 0.48 -9.14 -2.08
N LEU A 405 -0.07 -7.94 -1.93
CA LEU A 405 -1.46 -7.61 -2.24
C LEU A 405 -1.60 -6.97 -3.62
N SER A 406 -0.73 -6.01 -3.96
CA SER A 406 -0.82 -5.20 -5.17
C SER A 406 0.31 -5.42 -6.17
N GLY A 407 1.38 -6.13 -5.77
CA GLY A 407 2.56 -6.33 -6.60
C GLY A 407 2.36 -7.29 -7.77
N ASN A 408 3.31 -7.24 -8.70
CA ASN A 408 3.31 -8.03 -9.92
C ASN A 408 4.17 -9.30 -9.78
N ALA A 409 3.60 -10.47 -10.10
CA ALA A 409 4.36 -11.71 -10.16
C ALA A 409 5.47 -11.64 -11.23
N LYS A 410 6.65 -12.12 -10.86
CA LYS A 410 7.86 -12.07 -11.69
C LYS A 410 8.56 -13.43 -11.75
N GLU A 411 9.29 -13.62 -12.83
CA GLU A 411 10.29 -14.69 -12.93
C GLU A 411 11.63 -14.22 -12.37
N LYS A 412 12.46 -15.15 -11.92
CA LYS A 412 13.80 -14.86 -11.39
C LYS A 412 14.69 -14.04 -12.33
N THR A 413 14.49 -14.17 -13.64
CA THR A 413 15.24 -13.46 -14.68
C THR A 413 14.69 -12.08 -15.03
N GLN A 414 13.54 -11.72 -14.46
CA GLN A 414 12.90 -10.44 -14.70
C GLN A 414 13.40 -9.37 -13.72
N PHE A 415 12.83 -8.18 -13.86
CA PHE A 415 13.32 -6.97 -13.21
C PHE A 415 12.26 -6.34 -12.33
N LEU A 416 12.71 -5.63 -11.30
CA LEU A 416 11.87 -4.81 -10.42
C LEU A 416 11.14 -3.74 -11.25
N ASP A 417 9.88 -3.53 -10.98
CA ASP A 417 9.08 -2.51 -11.66
C ASP A 417 9.49 -1.10 -11.20
N PHE A 418 9.30 -0.11 -12.05
CA PHE A 418 9.86 1.24 -11.90
C PHE A 418 9.42 1.96 -10.60
N TYR A 419 8.18 1.72 -10.17
CA TYR A 419 7.61 2.40 -8.99
C TYR A 419 7.67 1.56 -7.70
N ASP A 420 8.29 0.37 -7.75
CA ASP A 420 8.33 -0.53 -6.60
C ASP A 420 9.65 -0.40 -5.85
N ASP A 421 9.56 -0.31 -4.52
CA ASP A 421 10.68 -0.29 -3.59
C ASP A 421 10.76 -1.58 -2.74
N GLN A 422 10.03 -2.64 -3.17
CA GLN A 422 9.93 -3.92 -2.47
C GLN A 422 9.99 -5.10 -3.45
N VAL A 423 10.69 -6.16 -3.02
CA VAL A 423 10.60 -7.50 -3.61
C VAL A 423 10.08 -8.44 -2.53
N SER A 424 8.90 -9.01 -2.77
CA SER A 424 8.31 -10.01 -1.87
C SER A 424 8.56 -11.41 -2.39
N VAL A 425 8.97 -12.34 -1.49
CA VAL A 425 9.24 -13.75 -1.84
C VAL A 425 8.41 -14.65 -0.95
N ILE A 426 7.44 -15.33 -1.53
CA ILE A 426 6.53 -16.24 -0.83
C ILE A 426 6.55 -17.63 -1.45
N ALA A 427 6.12 -18.64 -0.70
CA ALA A 427 6.02 -20.00 -1.21
C ALA A 427 4.96 -20.13 -2.31
N GLU A 428 5.19 -20.98 -3.32
CA GLU A 428 4.12 -21.41 -4.23
C GLU A 428 3.15 -22.33 -3.50
N GLY A 429 1.85 -22.07 -3.65
CA GLY A 429 0.77 -22.75 -2.95
C GLY A 429 0.06 -23.77 -3.86
N ASP A 430 0.76 -24.81 -4.28
CA ASP A 430 0.23 -25.87 -5.18
C ASP A 430 -0.53 -26.96 -4.43
N GLU A 431 -0.63 -26.88 -3.12
CA GLU A 431 -1.21 -27.92 -2.27
C GLU A 431 -2.70 -27.72 -2.07
N TYR A 432 -3.46 -28.82 -2.16
CA TYR A 432 -4.88 -28.83 -1.81
C TYR A 432 -5.08 -29.15 -0.33
N GLU A 433 -5.75 -28.29 0.39
CA GLU A 433 -6.16 -28.53 1.78
C GLU A 433 -7.51 -29.25 1.83
N MET A 434 -7.53 -30.47 2.37
CA MET A 434 -8.78 -31.19 2.61
C MET A 434 -9.55 -30.52 3.76
N PHE A 435 -10.76 -30.03 3.50
CA PHE A 435 -11.58 -29.25 4.44
C PHE A 435 -10.91 -27.96 4.99
N GLY A 436 -9.98 -27.37 4.26
CA GLY A 436 -9.26 -26.16 4.68
C GLY A 436 -10.17 -24.96 5.02
N TRP A 437 -11.37 -24.93 4.47
CA TRP A 437 -12.40 -23.93 4.80
C TRP A 437 -13.01 -24.11 6.22
N LEU A 438 -12.92 -25.30 6.80
CA LEU A 438 -13.43 -25.63 8.14
C LEU A 438 -12.31 -25.75 9.17
N VAL A 439 -11.26 -26.46 8.79
CA VAL A 439 -10.10 -26.74 9.66
C VAL A 439 -8.83 -26.44 8.86
N PRO A 440 -8.38 -25.19 8.80
CA PRO A 440 -7.15 -24.85 8.09
C PRO A 440 -5.95 -25.55 8.74
N GLN A 441 -5.05 -26.08 7.92
CA GLN A 441 -3.84 -26.78 8.39
C GLN A 441 -2.84 -25.81 9.02
N SER A 442 -2.81 -24.56 8.54
CA SER A 442 -1.99 -23.48 9.09
C SER A 442 -2.84 -22.26 9.45
N PRO A 443 -2.45 -21.47 10.46
CA PRO A 443 -3.06 -20.17 10.71
C PRO A 443 -2.96 -19.30 9.47
N ARG A 444 -4.03 -18.57 9.14
CA ARG A 444 -4.06 -17.62 8.03
C ARG A 444 -4.90 -16.41 8.37
N PRO A 445 -4.56 -15.23 7.85
CA PRO A 445 -5.36 -14.03 8.04
C PRO A 445 -6.73 -14.20 7.37
N SER A 446 -7.78 -13.78 8.05
CA SER A 446 -9.15 -13.82 7.52
C SER A 446 -9.97 -12.71 8.14
N LEU A 447 -10.84 -12.09 7.35
CA LEU A 447 -11.81 -11.12 7.85
C LEU A 447 -12.91 -11.80 8.69
N SER A 448 -13.18 -13.07 8.39
CA SER A 448 -14.19 -13.85 9.12
C SER A 448 -13.71 -14.20 10.54
N PRO A 449 -14.55 -13.98 11.59
CA PRO A 449 -14.21 -14.39 12.95
C PRO A 449 -14.29 -15.91 13.17
N THR A 450 -14.45 -16.71 12.13
CA THR A 450 -14.59 -18.17 12.20
C THR A 450 -13.28 -18.86 12.61
N PHE A 451 -12.13 -18.30 12.28
CA PHE A 451 -10.83 -18.90 12.57
C PHE A 451 -10.27 -18.41 13.91
N LEU A 452 -9.71 -19.33 14.68
CA LEU A 452 -9.06 -19.01 15.95
C LEU A 452 -7.88 -18.05 15.80
N SER A 453 -7.22 -18.03 14.65
CA SER A 453 -6.14 -17.09 14.32
C SER A 453 -6.56 -15.62 14.46
N ASN A 454 -7.81 -15.28 14.18
CA ASN A 454 -8.33 -13.93 14.36
C ASN A 454 -8.48 -13.51 15.84
N ILE A 455 -8.57 -14.48 16.74
CA ILE A 455 -8.70 -14.26 18.19
C ILE A 455 -7.32 -14.24 18.84
N ILE A 456 -6.45 -15.17 18.43
CA ILE A 456 -5.14 -15.36 19.05
C ILE A 456 -4.12 -14.34 18.50
N GLY A 457 -4.30 -13.92 17.25
CA GLY A 457 -3.33 -13.08 16.54
C GLY A 457 -2.05 -13.86 16.21
N GLY A 458 -1.06 -13.18 15.65
CA GLY A 458 0.25 -13.74 15.33
C GLY A 458 0.72 -13.31 13.95
N THR A 459 1.89 -13.80 13.56
CA THR A 459 2.44 -13.69 12.22
C THR A 459 2.08 -14.94 11.40
N TYR A 460 2.00 -14.78 10.09
CA TYR A 460 1.57 -15.82 9.16
C TYR A 460 2.62 -16.03 8.07
N VAL A 461 2.77 -17.25 7.62
CA VAL A 461 3.53 -17.58 6.41
C VAL A 461 2.57 -17.53 5.23
N ALA A 462 2.81 -16.60 4.30
CA ALA A 462 2.00 -16.48 3.09
C ALA A 462 2.45 -17.47 2.01
N ASN A 463 1.50 -17.94 1.21
CA ASN A 463 1.73 -18.64 -0.03
C ASN A 463 0.72 -18.18 -1.09
N THR A 464 0.85 -18.66 -2.32
CA THR A 464 -0.01 -18.27 -3.45
C THR A 464 -1.33 -19.01 -3.52
N ASN A 465 -1.65 -19.89 -2.56
CA ASN A 465 -2.90 -20.65 -2.57
C ASN A 465 -4.08 -19.73 -2.29
N THR A 466 -5.02 -19.67 -3.21
CA THR A 466 -6.25 -18.84 -3.09
C THR A 466 -7.25 -19.40 -2.11
N HIS A 467 -7.07 -20.66 -1.62
CA HIS A 467 -7.97 -21.39 -0.73
C HIS A 467 -9.43 -21.40 -1.21
N GLY A 468 -9.63 -21.46 -2.50
CA GLY A 468 -10.93 -21.52 -3.15
C GLY A 468 -10.85 -21.13 -4.62
N GLU A 469 -11.91 -21.40 -5.34
CA GLU A 469 -12.03 -21.07 -6.77
C GLU A 469 -12.88 -19.80 -6.96
N GLU A 470 -12.77 -19.18 -8.12
CA GLU A 470 -13.61 -18.08 -8.54
C GLU A 470 -15.09 -18.50 -8.55
N ARG A 471 -15.94 -17.64 -8.03
CA ARG A 471 -17.38 -17.85 -7.90
C ARG A 471 -18.15 -16.65 -8.43
N ALA A 472 -19.47 -16.82 -8.56
CA ALA A 472 -20.34 -15.69 -8.92
C ALA A 472 -20.13 -14.50 -7.98
N PHE A 473 -19.99 -13.32 -8.54
CA PHE A 473 -19.81 -12.09 -7.79
C PHE A 473 -21.11 -11.68 -7.09
N VAL A 474 -21.14 -11.78 -5.78
CA VAL A 474 -22.29 -11.39 -4.94
C VAL A 474 -21.92 -10.16 -4.10
N VAL A 475 -22.92 -9.35 -3.78
CA VAL A 475 -22.75 -8.22 -2.85
C VAL A 475 -22.74 -8.78 -1.43
N SER A 476 -21.59 -8.75 -0.78
CA SER A 476 -21.36 -9.33 0.54
C SER A 476 -21.16 -8.26 1.63
N GLY A 477 -20.84 -7.02 1.26
CA GLY A 477 -20.47 -5.94 2.17
C GLY A 477 -19.08 -6.14 2.79
N GLN A 478 -18.24 -7.01 2.21
CA GLN A 478 -16.89 -7.26 2.73
C GLN A 478 -15.90 -6.19 2.30
N TYR A 479 -16.05 -5.64 1.09
CA TYR A 479 -15.14 -4.61 0.59
C TYR A 479 -15.25 -3.32 1.41
N GLU A 480 -16.48 -2.94 1.78
CA GLU A 480 -16.75 -1.76 2.60
C GLU A 480 -16.22 -1.89 4.05
N GLN A 481 -15.90 -3.10 4.51
CA GLN A 481 -15.29 -3.33 5.82
C GLN A 481 -13.78 -3.03 5.81
N VAL A 482 -13.14 -3.20 4.67
CA VAL A 482 -11.68 -3.05 4.54
C VAL A 482 -11.24 -1.83 3.76
N LEU A 483 -12.13 -1.22 2.96
CA LEU A 483 -11.86 0.02 2.26
C LEU A 483 -12.31 1.22 3.11
N PRO A 484 -11.39 2.01 3.68
CA PRO A 484 -11.72 3.15 4.52
C PRO A 484 -12.05 4.42 3.71
N MET A 485 -12.77 4.27 2.59
CA MET A 485 -13.22 5.35 1.73
C MET A 485 -14.74 5.31 1.61
N ASP A 486 -15.36 6.43 1.29
CA ASP A 486 -16.82 6.55 1.12
C ASP A 486 -17.24 6.18 -0.32
N VAL A 487 -16.83 4.99 -0.73
CA VAL A 487 -17.08 4.40 -2.06
C VAL A 487 -17.78 3.07 -1.89
N TYR A 488 -18.82 2.83 -2.67
CA TYR A 488 -19.51 1.54 -2.72
C TYR A 488 -18.78 0.57 -3.67
N ALA A 489 -17.65 0.04 -3.22
CA ALA A 489 -16.72 -0.71 -4.06
C ALA A 489 -17.33 -1.92 -4.75
N GLU A 490 -18.16 -2.75 -4.05
CA GLU A 490 -18.82 -3.90 -4.67
C GLU A 490 -19.79 -3.48 -5.79
N HIS A 491 -20.51 -2.39 -5.61
CA HIS A 491 -21.40 -1.86 -6.64
C HIS A 491 -20.64 -1.24 -7.81
N LEU A 492 -19.54 -0.55 -7.52
CA LEU A 492 -18.66 0.01 -8.54
C LEU A 492 -18.10 -1.10 -9.44
N MET A 493 -17.51 -2.17 -8.86
CA MET A 493 -17.01 -3.30 -9.64
C MET A 493 -18.10 -3.92 -10.55
N LYS A 494 -19.33 -4.04 -10.05
CA LYS A 494 -20.44 -4.52 -10.89
C LYS A 494 -20.82 -3.56 -12.01
N SER A 495 -20.72 -2.24 -11.79
CA SER A 495 -20.97 -1.24 -12.84
C SER A 495 -19.89 -1.29 -13.92
N ILE A 496 -18.65 -1.55 -13.55
CA ILE A 496 -17.55 -1.76 -14.50
C ILE A 496 -17.80 -2.98 -15.38
N LEU A 497 -18.16 -4.12 -14.78
CA LEU A 497 -18.45 -5.36 -15.51
C LEU A 497 -19.57 -5.25 -16.55
N VAL A 498 -20.49 -4.30 -16.38
CA VAL A 498 -21.57 -4.03 -17.34
C VAL A 498 -21.34 -2.76 -18.17
N SER A 499 -20.16 -2.13 -18.02
CA SER A 499 -19.76 -0.91 -18.74
C SER A 499 -20.74 0.26 -18.55
N ASP A 500 -21.32 0.40 -17.35
CA ASP A 500 -22.23 1.50 -16.99
C ASP A 500 -21.42 2.71 -16.50
N MET A 501 -20.96 3.54 -17.43
CA MET A 501 -20.06 4.67 -17.16
C MET A 501 -20.67 5.70 -16.21
N GLU A 502 -21.96 6.02 -16.34
CA GLU A 502 -22.63 6.98 -15.46
C GLU A 502 -22.60 6.52 -14.01
N ARG A 503 -22.81 5.20 -13.77
CA ARG A 503 -22.69 4.64 -12.44
C ARG A 503 -21.25 4.53 -11.96
N MET A 504 -20.29 4.24 -12.84
CA MET A 504 -18.87 4.24 -12.45
C MET A 504 -18.47 5.59 -11.88
N GLU A 505 -18.83 6.68 -12.57
CA GLU A 505 -18.58 8.05 -12.12
C GLU A 505 -19.31 8.35 -10.80
N GLY A 506 -20.62 8.09 -10.76
CA GLY A 506 -21.45 8.33 -9.57
C GLY A 506 -21.05 7.51 -8.34
N LEU A 507 -20.34 6.38 -8.50
CA LEU A 507 -19.83 5.54 -7.43
C LEU A 507 -18.36 5.81 -7.06
N GLY A 508 -17.70 6.80 -7.69
CA GLY A 508 -16.40 7.30 -7.27
C GLY A 508 -15.19 6.61 -7.90
N ILE A 509 -15.28 6.13 -9.16
CA ILE A 509 -14.17 5.46 -9.84
C ILE A 509 -12.89 6.31 -9.92
N TYR A 510 -13.01 7.65 -10.00
CA TYR A 510 -11.88 8.56 -10.09
C TYR A 510 -11.01 8.63 -8.84
N GLU A 511 -11.52 8.17 -7.70
CA GLU A 511 -10.77 8.18 -6.44
C GLU A 511 -9.89 6.95 -6.24
N LEU A 512 -10.12 5.87 -7.02
CA LEU A 512 -9.51 4.58 -6.82
C LEU A 512 -8.45 4.25 -7.89
N VAL A 513 -7.43 3.53 -7.44
CA VAL A 513 -6.53 2.76 -8.29
C VAL A 513 -6.36 1.35 -7.72
N GLU A 514 -5.62 0.48 -8.40
CA GLU A 514 -5.51 -0.94 -8.06
C GLU A 514 -5.08 -1.19 -6.62
N GLU A 515 -4.07 -0.45 -6.13
CA GLU A 515 -3.55 -0.60 -4.76
C GLU A 515 -4.62 -0.33 -3.69
N ASP A 516 -5.57 0.56 -3.97
CA ASP A 516 -6.62 0.93 -3.01
C ASP A 516 -7.64 -0.20 -2.81
N VAL A 517 -7.81 -1.07 -3.82
CA VAL A 517 -8.75 -2.21 -3.78
C VAL A 517 -8.07 -3.58 -3.62
N ALA A 518 -6.75 -3.62 -3.49
CA ALA A 518 -6.00 -4.86 -3.35
C ALA A 518 -6.43 -5.66 -2.10
N LEU A 519 -6.67 -4.98 -0.99
CA LEU A 519 -7.22 -5.62 0.21
C LEU A 519 -8.66 -6.12 0.01
N CYS A 520 -9.47 -5.45 -0.83
CA CYS A 520 -10.80 -5.93 -1.22
C CYS A 520 -10.72 -7.26 -2.00
N GLU A 521 -9.74 -7.38 -2.90
CA GLU A 521 -9.47 -8.61 -3.64
C GLU A 521 -9.06 -9.74 -2.69
N PHE A 522 -8.17 -9.46 -1.74
CA PHE A 522 -7.73 -10.43 -0.73
C PHE A 522 -8.89 -10.99 0.10
N VAL A 523 -9.80 -10.14 0.59
CA VAL A 523 -10.93 -10.59 1.42
C VAL A 523 -12.09 -11.14 0.61
N CYS A 524 -12.07 -11.02 -0.72
CA CYS A 524 -13.15 -11.44 -1.61
C CYS A 524 -13.44 -12.94 -1.49
N THR A 525 -14.61 -13.30 -0.94
CA THR A 525 -15.04 -14.71 -0.86
C THR A 525 -15.42 -15.30 -2.21
N SER A 526 -15.76 -14.45 -3.19
CA SER A 526 -16.04 -14.85 -4.57
C SER A 526 -14.77 -14.98 -5.43
N LYS A 527 -13.60 -14.62 -4.90
CA LYS A 527 -12.29 -14.67 -5.59
C LYS A 527 -12.29 -13.94 -6.94
N GLN A 528 -12.93 -12.78 -6.97
CA GLN A 528 -12.96 -11.93 -8.16
C GLN A 528 -11.64 -11.17 -8.32
N PRO A 529 -11.14 -10.97 -9.54
CA PRO A 529 -9.93 -10.20 -9.82
C PRO A 529 -10.23 -8.68 -9.77
N VAL A 530 -10.42 -8.15 -8.57
CA VAL A 530 -10.97 -6.80 -8.32
C VAL A 530 -10.08 -5.72 -8.90
N GLN A 531 -8.76 -5.86 -8.78
CA GLN A 531 -7.78 -4.92 -9.32
C GLN A 531 -7.84 -4.87 -10.85
N SER A 532 -7.93 -6.04 -11.50
CA SER A 532 -8.07 -6.12 -12.95
C SER A 532 -9.38 -5.49 -13.44
N ILE A 533 -10.49 -5.79 -12.75
CA ILE A 533 -11.80 -5.18 -13.06
C ILE A 533 -11.71 -3.65 -12.96
N LEU A 534 -11.11 -3.13 -11.88
CA LEU A 534 -10.95 -1.68 -11.71
C LEU A 534 -10.10 -1.08 -12.84
N ARG A 535 -8.99 -1.73 -13.21
CA ARG A 535 -8.11 -1.25 -14.30
C ARG A 535 -8.85 -1.18 -15.64
N GLU A 536 -9.69 -2.16 -15.95
CA GLU A 536 -10.55 -2.13 -17.14
C GLU A 536 -11.51 -0.94 -17.11
N GLY A 537 -12.16 -0.69 -15.96
CA GLY A 537 -13.04 0.46 -15.78
C GLY A 537 -12.31 1.80 -15.96
N LEU A 538 -11.14 1.95 -15.34
CA LEU A 538 -10.31 3.15 -15.47
C LEU A 538 -9.84 3.37 -16.92
N ALA A 539 -9.51 2.30 -17.66
CA ALA A 539 -9.14 2.41 -19.07
C ALA A 539 -10.32 2.89 -19.93
N VAL A 540 -11.52 2.35 -19.69
CA VAL A 540 -12.74 2.80 -20.39
C VAL A 540 -13.02 4.29 -20.12
N MET A 541 -12.90 4.73 -18.86
CA MET A 541 -13.14 6.14 -18.49
C MET A 541 -12.07 7.07 -19.10
N MET A 542 -10.81 6.63 -19.12
CA MET A 542 -9.71 7.40 -19.71
C MET A 542 -9.86 7.59 -21.23
N ASP A 543 -10.39 6.59 -21.95
CA ASP A 543 -10.62 6.68 -23.40
C ASP A 543 -11.78 7.65 -23.76
N GLN A 544 -12.59 8.06 -22.80
CA GLN A 544 -13.70 9.00 -22.98
C GLN A 544 -13.30 10.47 -22.73
N GLU A 545 -12.23 10.72 -21.96
CA GLU A 545 -11.69 12.07 -21.73
C GLU A 545 -10.81 12.53 -22.93
#